data_4940b3c2679ad9e9e43ae8cfda725e18
#
_entry.id   4940b3c2679ad9e9e43ae8cfda725e18
#
_cell.length_a   1.000
_cell.length_b   1.000
_cell.length_c   1.000
_cell.angle_alpha   90.00
_cell.angle_beta   90.00
_cell.angle_gamma   90.00
#
_symmetry.space_group_name_H-M   'P 1'
#
loop_
_entity.id
_entity.type
_entity.pdbx_description
1 polymer ?
#
loop_
_entity_poly.entity_id
_entity_poly.type
_entity_poly.pdbx_seq_one_letter_code
_entity_poly.pdbx_strand_id
1 'polypeptide(L)'
;MNRIRTGIAKLDNILRGGFPENTVVLLSGGPGSGKTLFGLNFLINGIDDKTRCCYISFNESKDELLRACSGIESLKSVKKILDKNFVVLSLNLGEEIDVNKFIDIISSYPKLDKLVMDNINKLLMFSEDRKDYRISLYKLVKFLKERVKCTILICETKNDEIDTGNGEGFECDGIIKLLFSEFEERPVRTLEIHKMRYTSFAPKISHEFVINDKELDITEARIL
;
A
#
# COMPACT_ATOMS: atom_id res chain seq x y z
N MET A 1 -5.14 -11.10 18.29
CA MET A 1 -4.90 -9.83 17.59
C MET A 1 -5.73 -9.83 16.33
N ASN A 2 -6.54 -8.79 16.10
CA ASN A 2 -7.38 -8.70 14.90
C ASN A 2 -6.51 -8.57 13.65
N ARG A 3 -7.07 -9.01 12.52
CA ARG A 3 -6.40 -8.99 11.23
C ARG A 3 -7.24 -8.25 10.18
N ILE A 4 -6.56 -7.52 9.31
CA ILE A 4 -7.14 -6.78 8.21
C ILE A 4 -6.77 -7.50 6.92
N ARG A 5 -7.77 -8.00 6.19
CA ARG A 5 -7.55 -8.75 4.96
C ARG A 5 -6.87 -7.89 3.89
N THR A 6 -5.91 -8.49 3.19
CA THR A 6 -5.20 -7.87 2.07
C THR A 6 -6.04 -7.82 0.79
N GLY A 7 -7.05 -8.68 0.70
CA GLY A 7 -7.83 -8.90 -0.50
C GLY A 7 -7.23 -9.94 -1.46
N ILE A 8 -6.09 -10.54 -1.09
CA ILE A 8 -5.45 -11.64 -1.81
C ILE A 8 -5.43 -12.86 -0.88
N ALA A 9 -6.28 -13.84 -1.15
CA ALA A 9 -6.54 -14.95 -0.23
C ALA A 9 -5.28 -15.73 0.19
N LYS A 10 -4.38 -16.00 -0.74
CA LYS A 10 -3.12 -16.71 -0.45
C LYS A 10 -2.18 -15.87 0.40
N LEU A 11 -2.12 -14.55 0.17
CA LEU A 11 -1.33 -13.64 1.01
C LEU A 11 -1.91 -13.57 2.42
N ASP A 12 -3.23 -13.54 2.55
CA ASP A 12 -3.91 -13.61 3.85
C ASP A 12 -3.56 -14.90 4.60
N ASN A 13 -3.48 -16.04 3.90
CA ASN A 13 -3.08 -17.32 4.52
C ASN A 13 -1.64 -17.27 5.02
N ILE A 14 -0.68 -16.77 4.23
CA ILE A 14 0.72 -16.59 4.63
C ILE A 14 0.81 -15.69 5.86
N LEU A 15 0.03 -14.62 5.89
CA LEU A 15 -0.02 -13.64 6.98
C LEU A 15 -0.98 -14.04 8.11
N ARG A 16 -1.48 -15.29 8.11
CA ARG A 16 -2.39 -15.82 9.15
C ARG A 16 -3.66 -14.97 9.36
N GLY A 17 -4.29 -14.58 8.26
CA GLY A 17 -5.54 -13.83 8.20
C GLY A 17 -5.40 -12.39 7.71
N GLY A 18 -4.21 -11.96 7.27
CA GLY A 18 -3.94 -10.62 6.75
C GLY A 18 -3.02 -9.77 7.63
N PHE A 19 -3.00 -8.48 7.41
CA PHE A 19 -2.19 -7.54 8.17
C PHE A 19 -2.66 -7.42 9.62
N PRO A 20 -1.75 -7.30 10.60
CA PRO A 20 -2.15 -7.02 11.97
C PRO A 20 -2.85 -5.64 12.08
N GLU A 21 -3.85 -5.54 12.94
CA GLU A 21 -4.52 -4.27 13.21
C GLU A 21 -3.56 -3.27 13.87
N ASN A 22 -3.75 -1.98 13.60
CA ASN A 22 -2.93 -0.85 14.02
C ASN A 22 -1.48 -0.92 13.52
N THR A 23 -1.30 -1.36 12.27
CA THR A 23 0.00 -1.41 11.62
C THR A 23 0.09 -0.55 10.37
N VAL A 24 1.31 -0.12 10.09
CA VAL A 24 1.69 0.55 8.85
C VAL A 24 2.63 -0.36 8.07
N VAL A 25 2.26 -0.66 6.83
CA VAL A 25 2.98 -1.54 5.91
C VAL A 25 3.57 -0.72 4.79
N LEU A 26 4.87 -0.84 4.57
CA LEU A 26 5.55 -0.29 3.40
C LEU A 26 5.36 -1.26 2.23
N LEU A 27 4.82 -0.76 1.11
CA LEU A 27 4.74 -1.48 -0.16
C LEU A 27 5.71 -0.85 -1.12
N SER A 28 6.85 -1.48 -1.33
CA SER A 28 7.93 -0.95 -2.15
C SER A 28 8.06 -1.65 -3.50
N GLY A 29 8.68 -0.97 -4.46
CA GLY A 29 8.99 -1.54 -5.76
C GLY A 29 9.17 -0.50 -6.85
N GLY A 30 9.76 -0.92 -7.96
CA GLY A 30 9.98 -0.10 -9.14
C GLY A 30 8.70 0.19 -9.95
N PRO A 31 8.81 0.98 -11.02
CA PRO A 31 7.71 1.21 -11.97
C PRO A 31 7.18 -0.11 -12.55
N GLY A 32 5.87 -0.18 -12.79
CA GLY A 32 5.24 -1.36 -13.41
C GLY A 32 5.09 -2.59 -12.51
N SER A 33 5.58 -2.57 -11.26
CA SER A 33 5.49 -3.71 -10.33
C SER A 33 4.08 -4.00 -9.80
N GLY A 34 3.12 -3.08 -9.97
CA GLY A 34 1.72 -3.28 -9.59
C GLY A 34 1.32 -2.69 -8.23
N LYS A 35 2.11 -1.77 -7.67
CA LYS A 35 1.85 -1.16 -6.35
C LYS A 35 0.48 -0.49 -6.25
N THR A 36 0.13 0.36 -7.20
CA THR A 36 -1.17 1.07 -7.24
C THR A 36 -2.33 0.07 -7.25
N LEU A 37 -2.25 -0.98 -8.10
CA LEU A 37 -3.27 -2.02 -8.17
C LEU A 37 -3.37 -2.84 -6.88
N PHE A 38 -2.23 -3.14 -6.23
CA PHE A 38 -2.21 -3.78 -4.93
C PHE A 38 -2.92 -2.92 -3.86
N GLY A 39 -2.61 -1.61 -3.84
CA GLY A 39 -3.24 -0.66 -2.93
C GLY A 39 -4.76 -0.57 -3.14
N LEU A 40 -5.21 -0.49 -4.39
CA LEU A 40 -6.64 -0.49 -4.74
C LEU A 40 -7.31 -1.81 -4.34
N ASN A 41 -6.68 -2.96 -4.62
CA ASN A 41 -7.18 -4.27 -4.21
C ASN A 41 -7.34 -4.37 -2.69
N PHE A 42 -6.36 -3.87 -1.92
CA PHE A 42 -6.43 -3.84 -0.46
C PHE A 42 -7.63 -3.05 0.05
N LEU A 43 -7.97 -1.92 -0.57
CA LEU A 43 -9.08 -1.07 -0.14
C LEU A 43 -10.45 -1.60 -0.59
N ILE A 44 -10.51 -2.29 -1.73
CA ILE A 44 -11.77 -2.67 -2.37
C ILE A 44 -12.23 -4.07 -1.97
N ASN A 45 -11.29 -5.00 -1.82
CA ASN A 45 -11.60 -6.39 -1.56
C ASN A 45 -11.62 -6.72 -0.05
N GLY A 46 -12.54 -7.61 0.33
CA GLY A 46 -12.68 -8.05 1.71
C GLY A 46 -13.23 -6.98 2.67
N ILE A 47 -14.01 -6.02 2.16
CA ILE A 47 -14.70 -5.00 2.94
C ILE A 47 -16.19 -5.28 3.03
N ASP A 48 -16.83 -4.72 4.04
CA ASP A 48 -18.28 -4.69 4.24
C ASP A 48 -18.82 -3.25 4.17
N ASP A 49 -20.12 -3.09 4.31
CA ASP A 49 -20.80 -1.77 4.24
C ASP A 49 -20.39 -0.81 5.38
N LYS A 50 -19.68 -1.30 6.39
CA LYS A 50 -19.20 -0.49 7.54
C LYS A 50 -17.73 -0.12 7.42
N THR A 51 -16.99 -0.78 6.55
CA THR A 51 -15.55 -0.57 6.36
C THR A 51 -15.30 0.77 5.67
N ARG A 52 -14.53 1.64 6.30
CA ARG A 52 -14.17 2.97 5.76
C ARG A 52 -12.76 2.96 5.20
N CYS A 53 -12.65 3.29 3.93
CA CYS A 53 -11.40 3.25 3.19
C CYS A 53 -11.06 4.60 2.56
N CYS A 54 -9.76 4.93 2.52
CA CYS A 54 -9.29 6.13 1.85
C CYS A 54 -8.04 5.81 1.00
N TYR A 55 -8.02 6.33 -0.22
CA TYR A 55 -6.84 6.36 -1.08
C TYR A 55 -6.36 7.79 -1.22
N ILE A 56 -5.14 8.09 -0.82
CA ILE A 56 -4.49 9.39 -1.04
C ILE A 56 -3.49 9.22 -2.17
N SER A 57 -3.73 9.93 -3.28
CA SER A 57 -2.87 9.92 -4.46
C SER A 57 -2.21 11.27 -4.69
N PHE A 58 -0.93 11.23 -5.07
CA PHE A 58 -0.16 12.41 -5.46
C PHE A 58 0.13 12.48 -6.95
N ASN A 59 -0.05 11.38 -7.65
CA ASN A 59 0.32 11.26 -9.05
C ASN A 59 -0.89 11.05 -9.96
N GLU A 60 -1.89 10.31 -9.48
CA GLU A 60 -3.03 9.90 -10.29
C GLU A 60 -4.31 10.56 -9.79
N SER A 61 -5.13 11.00 -10.73
CA SER A 61 -6.47 11.51 -10.47
C SER A 61 -7.42 10.38 -10.08
N LYS A 62 -8.55 10.74 -9.46
CA LYS A 62 -9.64 9.80 -9.16
C LYS A 62 -10.08 9.01 -10.40
N ASP A 63 -10.20 9.68 -11.55
CA ASP A 63 -10.66 9.03 -12.79
C ASP A 63 -9.63 8.03 -13.35
N GLU A 64 -8.33 8.32 -13.23
CA GLU A 64 -7.28 7.39 -13.61
C GLU A 64 -7.27 6.14 -12.74
N LEU A 65 -7.40 6.29 -11.42
CA LEU A 65 -7.52 5.16 -10.50
C LEU A 65 -8.77 4.32 -10.77
N LEU A 66 -9.92 4.95 -11.06
CA LEU A 66 -11.13 4.23 -11.44
C LEU A 66 -10.99 3.51 -12.78
N ARG A 67 -10.26 4.09 -13.73
CA ARG A 67 -9.92 3.44 -15.01
C ARG A 67 -9.06 2.21 -14.79
N ALA A 68 -8.05 2.29 -13.92
CA ALA A 68 -7.23 1.15 -13.53
C ALA A 68 -8.07 0.00 -12.94
N CYS A 69 -9.04 0.33 -12.07
CA CYS A 69 -9.98 -0.66 -11.52
C CYS A 69 -10.86 -1.32 -12.59
N SER A 70 -11.21 -0.61 -13.66
CA SER A 70 -12.16 -1.11 -14.67
C SER A 70 -11.63 -2.30 -15.48
N GLY A 71 -10.30 -2.44 -15.57
CA GLY A 71 -9.62 -3.54 -16.27
C GLY A 71 -9.61 -4.87 -15.52
N ILE A 72 -9.99 -4.89 -14.23
CA ILE A 72 -9.90 -6.07 -13.36
C ILE A 72 -11.27 -6.34 -12.73
N GLU A 73 -11.81 -7.54 -12.95
CA GLU A 73 -13.17 -7.90 -12.52
C GLU A 73 -13.38 -7.75 -11.02
N SER A 74 -12.43 -8.22 -10.20
CA SER A 74 -12.50 -8.13 -8.73
C SER A 74 -12.50 -6.69 -8.21
N LEU A 75 -12.03 -5.71 -8.99
CA LEU A 75 -11.98 -4.30 -8.61
C LEU A 75 -13.19 -3.48 -9.12
N LYS A 76 -14.03 -4.04 -9.98
CA LYS A 76 -15.22 -3.34 -10.50
C LYS A 76 -16.23 -2.95 -9.43
N SER A 77 -16.19 -3.62 -8.28
CA SER A 77 -17.04 -3.30 -7.11
C SER A 77 -16.75 -1.90 -6.55
N VAL A 78 -15.62 -1.26 -6.89
CA VAL A 78 -15.29 0.12 -6.50
C VAL A 78 -16.42 1.10 -6.77
N LYS A 79 -17.13 0.96 -7.90
CA LYS A 79 -18.26 1.83 -8.27
C LYS A 79 -19.40 1.81 -7.26
N LYS A 80 -19.58 0.74 -6.49
CA LYS A 80 -20.66 0.59 -5.49
C LYS A 80 -20.34 1.26 -4.17
N ILE A 81 -19.05 1.37 -3.84
CA ILE A 81 -18.54 1.84 -2.55
C ILE A 81 -17.96 3.25 -2.60
N LEU A 82 -17.69 3.76 -3.82
CA LEU A 82 -17.11 5.08 -4.06
C LEU A 82 -18.01 6.18 -3.48
N ASP A 83 -17.37 7.16 -2.83
CA ASP A 83 -18.01 8.31 -2.16
C ASP A 83 -19.00 7.93 -1.03
N LYS A 84 -19.08 6.63 -0.69
CA LYS A 84 -19.79 6.13 0.49
C LYS A 84 -18.79 5.70 1.55
N ASN A 85 -18.17 4.56 1.32
CA ASN A 85 -17.22 3.93 2.23
C ASN A 85 -15.77 4.03 1.73
N PHE A 86 -15.59 4.41 0.48
CA PHE A 86 -14.29 4.58 -0.17
C PHE A 86 -14.15 5.99 -0.73
N VAL A 87 -13.18 6.72 -0.23
CA VAL A 87 -12.85 8.09 -0.65
C VAL A 87 -11.51 8.09 -1.36
N VAL A 88 -11.43 8.80 -2.47
CA VAL A 88 -10.17 9.08 -3.17
C VAL A 88 -9.85 10.57 -3.02
N LEU A 89 -8.66 10.85 -2.49
CA LEU A 89 -8.12 12.20 -2.35
C LEU A 89 -6.94 12.34 -3.31
N SER A 90 -7.13 13.11 -4.36
CA SER A 90 -6.02 13.49 -5.26
C SER A 90 -5.46 14.82 -4.79
N LEU A 91 -4.19 14.82 -4.38
CA LEU A 91 -3.50 16.00 -3.87
C LEU A 91 -2.54 16.52 -4.95
N ASN A 92 -2.71 17.78 -5.33
CA ASN A 92 -1.84 18.41 -6.33
C ASN A 92 -0.54 18.89 -5.69
N LEU A 93 0.59 18.64 -6.36
CA LEU A 93 1.93 19.05 -5.92
C LEU A 93 2.19 20.58 -5.93
N GLY A 94 1.23 21.40 -6.36
CA GLY A 94 1.35 22.87 -6.36
C GLY A 94 1.20 23.52 -4.99
N GLU A 95 0.79 22.77 -3.97
CA GLU A 95 0.69 23.23 -2.60
C GLU A 95 1.76 22.55 -1.75
N GLU A 96 2.44 23.31 -0.88
CA GLU A 96 3.31 22.72 0.13
C GLU A 96 2.49 21.80 1.05
N ILE A 97 2.75 20.50 0.95
CA ILE A 97 2.07 19.50 1.74
C ILE A 97 3.08 18.91 2.72
N ASP A 98 3.13 19.49 3.90
CA ASP A 98 3.89 18.94 5.01
C ASP A 98 3.14 17.81 5.73
N VAL A 99 3.80 17.16 6.68
CA VAL A 99 3.20 16.07 7.45
C VAL A 99 2.00 16.53 8.28
N ASN A 100 1.95 17.79 8.73
CA ASN A 100 0.86 18.31 9.54
C ASN A 100 -0.42 18.44 8.71
N LYS A 101 -0.29 18.89 7.45
CA LYS A 101 -1.42 18.96 6.51
C LYS A 101 -2.01 17.57 6.24
N PHE A 102 -1.17 16.51 6.16
CA PHE A 102 -1.66 15.13 6.08
C PHE A 102 -2.45 14.72 7.32
N ILE A 103 -1.89 15.00 8.49
CA ILE A 103 -2.54 14.71 9.76
C ILE A 103 -3.90 15.40 9.84
N ASP A 104 -3.99 16.66 9.44
CA ASP A 104 -5.22 17.44 9.43
C ASP A 104 -6.26 16.86 8.46
N ILE A 105 -5.84 16.54 7.22
CA ILE A 105 -6.70 15.90 6.23
C ILE A 105 -7.29 14.59 6.77
N ILE A 106 -6.44 13.69 7.27
CA ILE A 106 -6.89 12.39 7.79
C ILE A 106 -7.75 12.57 9.05
N SER A 107 -7.45 13.57 9.89
CA SER A 107 -8.21 13.87 11.11
C SER A 107 -9.61 14.40 10.82
N SER A 108 -9.83 15.03 9.68
CA SER A 108 -11.16 15.51 9.26
C SER A 108 -12.13 14.37 8.90
N TYR A 109 -11.61 13.17 8.65
CA TYR A 109 -12.45 11.99 8.40
C TYR A 109 -12.73 11.21 9.69
N PRO A 110 -13.85 10.48 9.76
CA PRO A 110 -14.06 9.47 10.80
C PRO A 110 -12.91 8.45 10.82
N LYS A 111 -12.76 7.72 11.94
CA LYS A 111 -11.73 6.66 12.03
C LYS A 111 -11.80 5.72 10.83
N LEU A 112 -10.69 5.60 10.11
CA LEU A 112 -10.58 4.76 8.92
C LEU A 112 -10.20 3.32 9.31
N ASP A 113 -10.69 2.37 8.53
CA ASP A 113 -10.29 0.97 8.65
C ASP A 113 -9.06 0.68 7.78
N LYS A 114 -9.04 1.22 6.56
CA LYS A 114 -7.93 1.04 5.62
C LYS A 114 -7.54 2.35 4.95
N LEU A 115 -6.25 2.59 4.81
CA LEU A 115 -5.68 3.76 4.13
C LEU A 115 -4.56 3.32 3.20
N VAL A 116 -4.50 3.91 2.01
CA VAL A 116 -3.34 3.84 1.12
C VAL A 116 -2.84 5.26 0.83
N MET A 117 -1.53 5.48 0.92
CA MET A 117 -0.85 6.71 0.47
C MET A 117 0.08 6.38 -0.70
N ASP A 118 -0.18 6.94 -1.87
CA ASP A 118 0.57 6.73 -3.10
C ASP A 118 1.08 8.07 -3.67
N ASN A 119 2.38 8.38 -3.51
CA ASN A 119 3.42 7.63 -2.84
C ASN A 119 4.07 8.47 -1.72
N ILE A 120 4.67 7.79 -0.73
CA ILE A 120 5.31 8.42 0.42
C ILE A 120 6.57 9.21 0.02
N ASN A 121 7.18 8.92 -1.14
CA ASN A 121 8.34 9.64 -1.66
C ASN A 121 8.10 11.14 -1.81
N LYS A 122 6.84 11.55 -1.96
CA LYS A 122 6.48 12.98 -2.05
C LYS A 122 6.78 13.74 -0.78
N LEU A 123 6.74 13.07 0.38
CA LEU A 123 7.12 13.70 1.64
C LEU A 123 8.61 14.09 1.65
N LEU A 124 9.48 13.35 0.92
CA LEU A 124 10.88 13.72 0.74
C LEU A 124 11.06 15.05 0.00
N MET A 125 10.17 15.35 -0.95
CA MET A 125 10.28 16.58 -1.76
C MET A 125 9.97 17.83 -0.95
N PHE A 126 9.24 17.70 0.16
CA PHE A 126 8.85 18.80 1.03
C PHE A 126 9.65 18.86 2.32
N SER A 127 10.62 17.96 2.50
CA SER A 127 11.51 17.94 3.66
C SER A 127 12.79 18.71 3.34
N GLU A 128 13.27 19.52 4.28
CA GLU A 128 14.48 20.32 4.12
C GLU A 128 15.74 19.45 3.98
N ASP A 129 15.80 18.37 4.78
CA ASP A 129 16.87 17.41 4.77
C ASP A 129 16.40 16.00 5.16
N ARG A 130 17.33 15.04 5.17
CA ARG A 130 17.06 13.65 5.55
C ARG A 130 16.59 13.49 7.00
N LYS A 131 17.07 14.33 7.92
CA LYS A 131 16.69 14.29 9.33
C LYS A 131 15.26 14.77 9.50
N ASP A 132 14.90 15.87 8.85
CA ASP A 132 13.53 16.40 8.83
C ASP A 132 12.55 15.40 8.23
N TYR A 133 12.91 14.78 7.11
CA TYR A 133 12.11 13.69 6.54
C TYR A 133 11.85 12.56 7.53
N ARG A 134 12.88 12.07 8.22
CA ARG A 134 12.73 10.98 9.19
C ARG A 134 11.87 11.36 10.38
N ILE A 135 11.97 12.59 10.86
CA ILE A 135 11.11 13.11 11.94
C ILE A 135 9.66 13.17 11.46
N SER A 136 9.42 13.69 10.27
CA SER A 136 8.11 13.79 9.64
C SER A 136 7.49 12.41 9.39
N LEU A 137 8.26 11.47 8.87
CA LEU A 137 7.83 10.09 8.67
C LEU A 137 7.47 9.40 9.99
N TYR A 138 8.30 9.53 11.03
CA TYR A 138 8.02 8.99 12.35
C TYR A 138 6.70 9.54 12.92
N LYS A 139 6.49 10.86 12.85
CA LYS A 139 5.24 11.51 13.29
C LYS A 139 4.04 10.95 12.55
N LEU A 140 4.14 10.86 11.21
CA LEU A 140 3.07 10.33 10.36
C LEU A 140 2.75 8.88 10.71
N VAL A 141 3.74 8.00 10.77
CA VAL A 141 3.55 6.57 11.09
C VAL A 141 2.91 6.40 12.46
N LYS A 142 3.38 7.14 13.47
CA LYS A 142 2.79 7.11 14.81
C LYS A 142 1.31 7.51 14.80
N PHE A 143 0.98 8.62 14.14
CA PHE A 143 -0.40 9.10 13.99
C PHE A 143 -1.28 8.06 13.27
N LEU A 144 -0.80 7.49 12.17
CA LEU A 144 -1.54 6.50 11.39
C LEU A 144 -1.86 5.24 12.21
N LYS A 145 -0.94 4.76 13.03
CA LYS A 145 -1.16 3.61 13.92
C LYS A 145 -2.25 3.84 14.97
N GLU A 146 -2.44 5.07 15.39
CA GLU A 146 -3.49 5.44 16.35
C GLU A 146 -4.85 5.67 15.67
N ARG A 147 -4.83 6.13 14.41
CA ARG A 147 -6.02 6.65 13.73
C ARG A 147 -6.61 5.68 12.71
N VAL A 148 -5.81 4.78 12.14
CA VAL A 148 -6.22 3.86 11.06
C VAL A 148 -5.95 2.41 11.50
N LYS A 149 -6.87 1.48 11.21
CA LYS A 149 -6.63 0.07 11.56
C LYS A 149 -5.50 -0.56 10.75
N CYS A 150 -5.36 -0.23 9.47
CA CYS A 150 -4.20 -0.63 8.68
C CYS A 150 -3.92 0.36 7.55
N THR A 151 -2.65 0.77 7.43
CA THR A 151 -2.20 1.67 6.37
C THR A 151 -1.16 1.01 5.50
N ILE A 152 -1.28 1.18 4.18
CA ILE A 152 -0.21 0.91 3.22
C ILE A 152 0.40 2.24 2.78
N LEU A 153 1.71 2.37 2.96
CA LEU A 153 2.53 3.44 2.38
C LEU A 153 3.22 2.89 1.14
N ILE A 154 2.86 3.39 -0.02
CA ILE A 154 3.50 3.02 -1.28
C ILE A 154 4.80 3.81 -1.41
N CYS A 155 5.89 3.09 -1.67
CA CYS A 155 7.24 3.63 -1.82
C CYS A 155 7.79 3.23 -3.19
N GLU A 156 8.13 4.21 -4.00
CA GLU A 156 8.83 3.98 -5.26
C GLU A 156 10.32 3.81 -4.99
N THR A 157 10.88 2.70 -5.46
CA THR A 157 12.29 2.37 -5.29
C THR A 157 12.98 2.19 -6.63
N LYS A 158 14.28 2.41 -6.64
CA LYS A 158 15.15 2.08 -7.78
C LYS A 158 15.74 0.70 -7.58
N ASN A 159 15.82 -0.08 -8.65
CA ASN A 159 16.40 -1.42 -8.61
C ASN A 159 15.74 -2.30 -7.52
N ASP A 160 16.54 -3.12 -6.87
CA ASP A 160 16.11 -4.06 -5.83
C ASP A 160 16.17 -3.48 -4.41
N GLU A 161 16.11 -2.15 -4.26
CA GLU A 161 16.09 -1.51 -2.95
C GLU A 161 14.75 -1.77 -2.22
N ILE A 162 14.83 -1.86 -0.88
CA ILE A 162 13.65 -2.08 -0.02
C ILE A 162 12.89 -0.78 0.22
N ASP A 163 13.62 0.33 0.32
CA ASP A 163 13.10 1.68 0.53
C ASP A 163 13.98 2.70 -0.19
N THR A 164 13.76 3.98 0.00
CA THR A 164 14.58 5.02 -0.66
C THR A 164 15.97 5.20 -0.05
N GLY A 165 16.33 4.42 0.96
CA GLY A 165 17.54 4.60 1.77
C GLY A 165 17.39 5.65 2.87
N ASN A 166 16.21 6.22 3.04
CA ASN A 166 15.95 7.24 4.06
C ASN A 166 15.31 6.69 5.33
N GLY A 167 15.05 5.37 5.39
CA GLY A 167 14.68 4.66 6.60
C GLY A 167 13.18 4.37 6.73
N GLU A 168 12.42 4.40 5.66
CA GLU A 168 11.00 4.09 5.65
C GLU A 168 10.72 2.69 6.21
N GLY A 169 11.54 1.72 5.83
CA GLY A 169 11.43 0.34 6.29
C GLY A 169 11.66 0.16 7.80
N PHE A 170 12.39 1.06 8.46
CA PHE A 170 12.59 1.00 9.92
C PHE A 170 11.34 1.44 10.67
N GLU A 171 10.66 2.48 10.19
CA GLU A 171 9.48 3.06 10.86
C GLU A 171 8.23 2.18 10.69
N CYS A 172 8.08 1.50 9.54
CA CYS A 172 6.93 0.65 9.25
C CYS A 172 6.95 -0.67 10.01
N ASP A 173 5.77 -1.25 10.29
CA ASP A 173 5.62 -2.55 10.96
C ASP A 173 5.77 -3.72 9.99
N GLY A 174 5.42 -3.52 8.73
CA GLY A 174 5.56 -4.48 7.65
C GLY A 174 6.31 -3.90 6.46
N ILE A 175 6.92 -4.79 5.66
CA ILE A 175 7.54 -4.47 4.39
C ILE A 175 7.16 -5.57 3.40
N ILE A 176 6.47 -5.19 2.34
CA ILE A 176 6.21 -6.00 1.17
C ILE A 176 6.94 -5.37 0.00
N LYS A 177 7.70 -6.17 -0.72
CA LYS A 177 8.42 -5.75 -1.91
C LYS A 177 7.79 -6.37 -3.15
N LEU A 178 7.48 -5.55 -4.12
CA LEU A 178 7.05 -5.97 -5.46
C LEU A 178 8.20 -5.75 -6.43
N LEU A 179 8.57 -6.81 -7.13
CA LEU A 179 9.58 -6.78 -8.17
C LEU A 179 8.92 -7.00 -9.52
N PHE A 180 9.50 -6.38 -10.54
CA PHE A 180 9.17 -6.61 -11.94
C PHE A 180 10.47 -6.89 -12.66
N SER A 181 10.60 -8.11 -13.16
CA SER A 181 11.81 -8.61 -13.83
C SER A 181 11.43 -9.40 -15.09
N GLU A 182 12.41 -9.64 -15.93
CA GLU A 182 12.28 -10.56 -17.05
C GLU A 182 12.95 -11.89 -16.69
N PHE A 183 12.20 -12.97 -16.83
CA PHE A 183 12.71 -14.32 -16.68
C PHE A 183 12.41 -15.11 -17.97
N GLU A 184 13.45 -15.64 -18.64
CA GLU A 184 13.35 -16.35 -19.92
C GLU A 184 12.52 -15.55 -20.96
N GLU A 185 12.84 -14.26 -21.14
CA GLU A 185 12.14 -13.33 -22.06
C GLU A 185 10.65 -13.09 -21.72
N ARG A 186 10.22 -13.48 -20.49
CA ARG A 186 8.85 -13.23 -20.02
C ARG A 186 8.85 -12.24 -18.88
N PRO A 187 7.97 -11.23 -18.91
CA PRO A 187 7.82 -10.32 -17.80
C PRO A 187 7.16 -11.04 -16.62
N VAL A 188 7.85 -11.06 -15.48
CA VAL A 188 7.38 -11.70 -14.25
C VAL A 188 7.32 -10.65 -13.13
N ARG A 189 6.22 -10.63 -12.41
CA ARG A 189 6.10 -9.89 -11.15
C ARG A 189 6.24 -10.84 -10.00
N THR A 190 6.97 -10.43 -8.97
CA THR A 190 7.07 -11.19 -7.73
C THR A 190 6.77 -10.33 -6.52
N LEU A 191 6.30 -10.99 -5.46
CA LEU A 191 6.00 -10.42 -4.18
C LEU A 191 6.84 -11.12 -3.10
N GLU A 192 7.53 -10.34 -2.28
CA GLU A 192 8.29 -10.82 -1.14
C GLU A 192 7.86 -10.11 0.14
N ILE A 193 7.72 -10.85 1.23
CA ILE A 193 7.48 -10.28 2.55
C ILE A 193 8.83 -10.21 3.27
N HIS A 194 9.35 -9.01 3.47
CA HIS A 194 10.63 -8.80 4.15
C HIS A 194 10.50 -8.62 5.65
N LYS A 195 9.38 -8.05 6.09
CA LYS A 195 9.09 -7.77 7.50
C LYS A 195 7.58 -7.80 7.74
N MET A 196 7.17 -8.36 8.86
CA MET A 196 5.81 -8.23 9.36
C MET A 196 5.82 -8.47 10.87
N ARG A 197 5.78 -7.38 11.65
CA ARG A 197 5.67 -7.47 13.11
C ARG A 197 4.41 -8.22 13.52
N TYR A 198 4.43 -8.90 14.64
CA TYR A 198 3.29 -9.64 15.20
C TYR A 198 2.78 -10.78 14.32
N THR A 199 3.58 -11.26 13.37
CA THR A 199 3.22 -12.36 12.47
C THR A 199 4.43 -13.27 12.28
N SER A 200 4.23 -14.58 12.48
CA SER A 200 5.22 -15.59 12.12
C SER A 200 4.99 -16.02 10.68
N PHE A 201 5.98 -15.83 9.83
CA PHE A 201 5.99 -16.20 8.41
C PHE A 201 7.43 -16.52 7.99
N ALA A 202 7.60 -17.11 6.81
CA ALA A 202 8.92 -17.31 6.21
C ALA A 202 9.31 -16.06 5.40
N PRO A 203 10.33 -15.30 5.83
CA PRO A 203 10.69 -14.04 5.18
C PRO A 203 11.43 -14.29 3.86
N LYS A 204 11.31 -13.32 2.95
CA LYS A 204 12.04 -13.25 1.67
C LYS A 204 11.82 -14.45 0.75
N ILE A 205 10.69 -15.14 0.90
CA ILE A 205 10.23 -16.09 -0.11
C ILE A 205 9.61 -15.30 -1.24
N SER A 206 10.08 -15.54 -2.46
CA SER A 206 9.57 -14.90 -3.67
C SER A 206 8.34 -15.65 -4.17
N HIS A 207 7.20 -14.99 -4.25
CA HIS A 207 5.95 -15.50 -4.79
C HIS A 207 5.67 -14.80 -6.12
N GLU A 208 5.29 -15.52 -7.15
CA GLU A 208 4.86 -14.88 -8.40
C GLU A 208 3.58 -14.07 -8.12
N PHE A 209 3.60 -12.78 -8.43
CA PHE A 209 2.47 -11.87 -8.26
C PHE A 209 1.73 -11.72 -9.59
N VAL A 210 0.55 -12.31 -9.66
CA VAL A 210 -0.26 -12.38 -10.88
C VAL A 210 -1.28 -11.24 -10.88
N ILE A 211 -1.27 -10.46 -11.95
CA ILE A 211 -2.28 -9.44 -12.25
C ILE A 211 -2.90 -9.82 -13.58
N ASN A 212 -4.17 -10.18 -13.58
CA ASN A 212 -4.92 -10.53 -14.78
C ASN A 212 -6.27 -9.80 -14.83
N ASP A 213 -7.07 -10.07 -15.85
CA ASP A 213 -8.39 -9.47 -16.06
C ASP A 213 -9.44 -9.85 -15.00
N LYS A 214 -9.19 -10.89 -14.20
CA LYS A 214 -10.09 -11.36 -13.15
C LYS A 214 -9.75 -10.78 -11.78
N GLU A 215 -8.50 -10.91 -11.36
CA GLU A 215 -8.07 -10.60 -10.00
C GLU A 215 -6.56 -10.40 -9.85
N LEU A 216 -6.17 -9.98 -8.67
CA LEU A 216 -4.79 -10.03 -8.19
C LEU A 216 -4.63 -11.28 -7.32
N ASP A 217 -3.60 -12.07 -7.59
CA ASP A 217 -3.29 -13.28 -6.82
C ASP A 217 -1.77 -13.46 -6.68
N ILE A 218 -1.35 -14.36 -5.79
CA ILE A 218 0.02 -14.86 -5.71
C ILE A 218 0.02 -16.37 -5.90
N THR A 219 1.03 -16.87 -6.62
CA THR A 219 1.23 -18.32 -6.73
C THR A 219 2.11 -18.83 -5.60
N GLU A 220 2.13 -20.15 -5.39
CA GLU A 220 3.11 -20.77 -4.51
C GLU A 220 4.53 -20.48 -5.00
N ALA A 221 5.44 -20.28 -4.05
CA ALA A 221 6.83 -20.00 -4.37
C ALA A 221 7.39 -21.10 -5.30
N ARG A 222 7.84 -20.73 -6.47
CA ARG A 222 8.75 -21.60 -7.22
C ARG A 222 10.12 -21.43 -6.56
N ILE A 223 10.61 -22.49 -5.95
CA ILE A 223 12.03 -22.58 -5.58
C ILE A 223 12.78 -22.63 -6.92
N LEU A 224 13.36 -21.51 -7.29
CA LEU A 224 14.25 -21.40 -8.43
C LEU A 224 15.65 -21.89 -8.03
#